data_be9d07e5236b5ac616c421992ea0da2a
#
_entry.id   be9d07e5236b5ac616c421992ea0da2a
#
_cell.length_a   1.000
_cell.length_b   1.000
_cell.length_c   1.000
_cell.angle_alpha   90.00
_cell.angle_beta   90.00
_cell.angle_gamma   90.00
#
_symmetry.space_group_name_H-M   'P 1'
#
loop_
_entity.id
_entity.type
_entity.pdbx_description
1 polymer ?
#
loop_
_entity_poly.entity_id
_entity_poly.type
_entity_poly.pdbx_seq_one_letter_code
_entity_poly.pdbx_strand_id
1 'polypeptide(L)'
;MNEKIFSELTPVPDDPILSLTGKFLADPRDCKVNLGVGMYLDETGVTPVLNVVRKAKEAIARENTPHTYIPQTGFPLYDSLVQKLIFGVDSEVVTSGRACTVQTLGGTGALKLGCDLMHWACGLKLGATSIPTWTNHNDILRLAG
;
A
#
# COMPACT_ATOMS: atom_id res chain seq x y z
N MET A 1 16.77 -33.26 17.98
CA MET A 1 16.85 -32.21 16.95
C MET A 1 16.05 -31.00 17.46
N ASN A 2 16.74 -30.11 18.14
CA ASN A 2 16.16 -28.82 18.58
C ASN A 2 17.01 -27.70 18.03
N GLU A 3 17.16 -27.71 16.72
CA GLU A 3 17.72 -26.54 16.04
C GLU A 3 16.69 -25.40 16.20
N LYS A 4 17.14 -24.36 16.83
CA LYS A 4 16.32 -23.15 17.04
C LYS A 4 16.06 -22.58 15.66
N ILE A 5 14.86 -22.74 15.13
CA ILE A 5 14.42 -22.31 13.79
C ILE A 5 14.87 -20.86 13.45
N PHE A 6 15.02 -20.03 14.47
CA PHE A 6 15.40 -18.62 14.31
C PHE A 6 16.87 -18.30 14.63
N SER A 7 17.68 -19.32 14.95
CA SER A 7 19.08 -19.08 15.38
C SER A 7 19.99 -18.56 14.26
N GLU A 8 19.63 -18.80 13.01
CA GLU A 8 20.41 -18.40 11.83
C GLU A 8 19.86 -17.11 11.17
N LEU A 9 18.80 -16.52 11.75
CA LEU A 9 18.28 -15.28 11.20
C LEU A 9 19.23 -14.12 11.51
N THR A 10 19.66 -13.44 10.46
CA THR A 10 20.38 -12.19 10.60
C THR A 10 19.38 -11.05 10.78
N PRO A 11 19.53 -10.19 11.80
CA PRO A 11 18.70 -9.02 11.97
C PRO A 11 18.73 -8.14 10.70
N VAL A 12 17.56 -7.79 10.21
CA VAL A 12 17.43 -6.83 9.12
C VAL A 12 17.55 -5.42 9.69
N PRO A 13 18.31 -4.51 9.05
CA PRO A 13 18.38 -3.12 9.51
C PRO A 13 16.99 -2.46 9.47
N ASP A 14 16.79 -1.51 10.37
CA ASP A 14 15.55 -0.72 10.41
C ASP A 14 15.29 -0.03 9.06
N ASP A 15 14.03 0.08 8.70
CA ASP A 15 13.63 0.86 7.54
C ASP A 15 14.12 2.31 7.68
N PRO A 16 14.93 2.82 6.75
CA PRO A 16 15.55 4.13 6.86
C PRO A 16 14.54 5.29 6.89
N ILE A 17 13.34 5.11 6.33
CA ILE A 17 12.29 6.12 6.28
C ILE A 17 11.46 6.07 7.58
N LEU A 18 10.99 4.88 7.97
CA LEU A 18 10.13 4.73 9.15
C LEU A 18 10.87 5.03 10.45
N SER A 19 12.19 4.75 10.51
CA SER A 19 13.03 5.07 11.66
C SER A 19 13.21 6.59 11.90
N LEU A 20 12.99 7.43 10.88
CA LEU A 20 13.10 8.89 11.00
C LEU A 20 12.08 9.48 11.97
N THR A 21 10.89 8.92 12.08
CA THR A 21 9.88 9.41 13.02
C THR A 21 10.36 9.27 14.47
N GLY A 22 10.96 8.15 14.82
CA GLY A 22 11.56 7.95 16.16
C GLY A 22 12.68 8.95 16.45
N LYS A 23 13.57 9.19 15.48
CA LYS A 23 14.64 10.16 15.59
C LYS A 23 14.12 11.60 15.74
N PHE A 24 13.08 11.96 14.97
CA PHE A 24 12.42 13.26 15.06
C PHE A 24 11.81 13.48 16.45
N LEU A 25 11.12 12.48 17.00
CA LEU A 25 10.53 12.59 18.34
C LEU A 25 11.58 12.70 19.45
N ALA A 26 12.69 12.00 19.31
CA ALA A 26 13.78 12.02 20.28
C ALA A 26 14.66 13.30 20.21
N ASP A 27 14.59 14.07 19.14
CA ASP A 27 15.35 15.32 18.98
C ASP A 27 14.77 16.40 19.89
N PRO A 28 15.57 16.97 20.83
CA PRO A 28 15.09 17.97 21.80
C PRO A 28 14.93 19.38 21.22
N ARG A 29 15.33 19.63 19.97
CA ARG A 29 15.28 20.97 19.37
C ARG A 29 13.86 21.37 19.02
N ASP A 30 13.49 22.62 19.30
CA ASP A 30 12.17 23.17 18.98
C ASP A 30 12.00 23.46 17.47
N CYS A 31 13.07 23.89 16.82
CA CYS A 31 13.09 24.20 15.39
C CYS A 31 13.37 22.94 14.54
N LYS A 32 12.39 22.04 14.46
CA LYS A 32 12.51 20.81 13.68
C LYS A 32 11.26 20.55 12.84
N VAL A 33 11.44 19.99 11.66
CA VAL A 33 10.34 19.60 10.74
C VAL A 33 10.53 18.16 10.33
N ASN A 34 9.48 17.35 10.39
CA ASN A 34 9.49 15.97 9.93
C ASN A 34 9.06 15.90 8.45
N LEU A 35 9.99 15.58 7.57
CA LEU A 35 9.77 15.37 6.15
C LEU A 35 9.97 13.90 5.75
N GLY A 36 10.02 13.00 6.74
CA GLY A 36 10.38 11.59 6.52
C GLY A 36 9.28 10.73 5.90
N VAL A 37 8.02 11.03 6.16
CA VAL A 37 6.88 10.25 5.64
C VAL A 37 5.98 11.14 4.79
N GLY A 38 5.61 10.66 3.60
CA GLY A 38 4.74 11.36 2.66
C GLY A 38 3.28 11.41 3.12
N MET A 39 3.02 12.04 4.26
CA MET A 39 1.67 12.35 4.74
C MET A 39 1.38 13.83 4.58
N TYR A 40 0.16 14.16 4.17
CA TYR A 40 -0.29 15.54 4.21
C TYR A 40 -0.45 15.99 5.66
N LEU A 41 0.19 17.09 6.01
CA LEU A 41 0.02 17.79 7.28
C LEU A 41 -0.55 19.18 7.00
N ASP A 42 -1.52 19.59 7.79
CA ASP A 42 -2.04 20.96 7.75
C ASP A 42 -1.08 21.95 8.43
N GLU A 43 -1.47 23.22 8.51
CA GLU A 43 -0.66 24.28 9.11
C GLU A 43 -0.37 24.08 10.61
N THR A 44 -1.15 23.22 11.27
CA THR A 44 -0.96 22.84 12.68
C THR A 44 -0.10 21.59 12.87
N GLY A 45 0.37 20.98 11.76
CA GLY A 45 1.14 19.74 11.79
C GLY A 45 0.31 18.49 12.02
N VAL A 46 -1.01 18.55 11.78
CA VAL A 46 -1.94 17.43 11.95
C VAL A 46 -2.42 16.93 10.58
N THR A 47 -2.57 15.63 10.44
CA THR A 47 -3.21 15.03 9.26
C THR A 47 -4.73 15.15 9.40
N PRO A 48 -5.42 15.98 8.58
CA PRO A 48 -6.86 16.16 8.70
C PRO A 48 -7.61 14.94 8.14
N VAL A 49 -8.72 14.61 8.77
CA VAL A 49 -9.68 13.66 8.21
C VAL A 49 -10.63 14.40 7.28
N LEU A 50 -10.57 14.12 5.99
CA LEU A 50 -11.45 14.74 4.99
C LEU A 50 -12.92 14.50 5.32
N ASN A 51 -13.77 15.53 5.12
CA ASN A 51 -15.19 15.45 5.42
C ASN A 51 -15.90 14.31 4.68
N VAL A 52 -15.52 14.03 3.44
CA VAL A 52 -16.07 12.92 2.66
C VAL A 52 -15.74 11.57 3.30
N VAL A 53 -14.52 11.41 3.81
CA VAL A 53 -14.10 10.18 4.50
C VAL A 53 -14.85 10.01 5.82
N ARG A 54 -15.03 11.09 6.59
CA ARG A 54 -15.81 11.07 7.83
C ARG A 54 -17.26 10.65 7.57
N LYS A 55 -17.90 11.24 6.56
CA LYS A 55 -19.28 10.88 6.17
C LYS A 55 -19.39 9.42 5.72
N ALA A 56 -18.42 8.92 4.95
CA ALA A 56 -18.39 7.52 4.52
C ALA A 56 -18.25 6.57 5.72
N LYS A 57 -17.36 6.87 6.67
CA LYS A 57 -17.21 6.08 7.91
C LYS A 57 -18.51 6.04 8.73
N GLU A 58 -19.17 7.18 8.87
CA GLU A 58 -20.46 7.28 9.57
C GLU A 58 -21.56 6.47 8.87
N ALA A 59 -21.59 6.47 7.52
CA ALA A 59 -22.53 5.68 6.74
C ALA A 59 -22.30 4.18 6.95
N ILE A 60 -21.06 3.72 6.79
CA ILE A 60 -20.67 2.31 7.02
C ILE A 60 -21.04 1.86 8.43
N ALA A 61 -20.79 2.70 9.45
CA ALA A 61 -21.11 2.36 10.82
C ALA A 61 -22.64 2.23 11.05
N ARG A 62 -23.45 3.04 10.36
CA ARG A 62 -24.92 2.96 10.46
C ARG A 62 -25.52 1.77 9.73
N GLU A 63 -24.94 1.39 8.59
CA GLU A 63 -25.39 0.25 7.80
C GLU A 63 -25.25 -1.07 8.54
N ASN A 64 -24.29 -1.14 9.48
CA ASN A 64 -24.01 -2.35 10.29
C ASN A 64 -23.95 -3.63 9.44
N THR A 65 -23.27 -3.54 8.30
CA THR A 65 -23.19 -4.62 7.32
C THR A 65 -22.50 -5.84 7.94
N PRO A 66 -23.03 -7.07 7.76
CA PRO A 66 -22.39 -8.28 8.27
C PRO A 66 -20.98 -8.45 7.74
N HIS A 67 -20.04 -8.83 8.61
CA HIS A 67 -18.67 -9.16 8.24
C HIS A 67 -18.60 -10.60 7.70
N THR A 68 -18.92 -10.75 6.41
CA THR A 68 -18.86 -12.01 5.70
C THR A 68 -17.64 -12.07 4.79
N TYR A 69 -17.36 -13.26 4.25
CA TYR A 69 -16.36 -13.39 3.19
C TYR A 69 -16.78 -12.60 1.95
N ILE A 70 -15.82 -11.89 1.38
CA ILE A 70 -15.98 -11.22 0.08
C ILE A 70 -15.43 -12.11 -1.04
N PRO A 71 -15.77 -11.85 -2.32
CA PRO A 71 -15.15 -12.52 -3.45
C PRO A 71 -13.62 -12.41 -3.43
N GLN A 72 -12.93 -13.37 -4.00
CA GLN A 72 -11.45 -13.40 -4.04
C GLN A 72 -10.84 -12.16 -4.72
N THR A 73 -11.55 -11.57 -5.66
CA THR A 73 -11.12 -10.35 -6.35
C THR A 73 -11.41 -9.07 -5.57
N GLY A 74 -12.20 -9.15 -4.50
CA GLY A 74 -12.61 -7.99 -3.73
C GLY A 74 -14.07 -7.60 -3.93
N PHE A 75 -14.44 -6.40 -3.53
CA PHE A 75 -15.78 -5.83 -3.73
C PHE A 75 -15.94 -5.35 -5.18
N PRO A 76 -16.88 -5.88 -5.97
CA PRO A 76 -17.04 -5.49 -7.38
C PRO A 76 -17.30 -3.99 -7.57
N LEU A 77 -18.06 -3.38 -6.66
CA LEU A 77 -18.31 -1.94 -6.69
C LEU A 77 -17.02 -1.14 -6.44
N TYR A 78 -16.21 -1.55 -5.46
CA TYR A 78 -14.91 -0.93 -5.19
C TYR A 78 -14.01 -1.03 -6.42
N ASP A 79 -13.86 -2.21 -7.00
CA ASP A 79 -13.01 -2.45 -8.17
C ASP A 79 -13.41 -1.57 -9.35
N SER A 80 -14.71 -1.47 -9.63
CA SER A 80 -15.22 -0.62 -10.72
C SER A 80 -15.01 0.87 -10.47
N LEU A 81 -15.18 1.33 -9.23
CA LEU A 81 -14.97 2.72 -8.85
C LEU A 81 -13.49 3.12 -8.92
N VAL A 82 -12.60 2.22 -8.49
CA VAL A 82 -11.14 2.44 -8.60
C VAL A 82 -10.71 2.55 -10.05
N GLN A 83 -11.21 1.70 -10.94
CA GLN A 83 -10.93 1.81 -12.38
C GLN A 83 -11.35 3.16 -12.94
N LYS A 84 -12.57 3.61 -12.63
CA LYS A 84 -13.09 4.90 -13.07
C LYS A 84 -12.29 6.08 -12.51
N LEU A 85 -11.83 5.96 -11.26
CA LEU A 85 -11.02 6.99 -10.62
C LEU A 85 -9.65 7.14 -11.29
N ILE A 86 -9.02 6.02 -11.64
CA ILE A 86 -7.65 6.00 -12.19
C ILE A 86 -7.63 6.33 -13.68
N PHE A 87 -8.54 5.72 -14.45
CA PHE A 87 -8.53 5.83 -15.91
C PHE A 87 -9.53 6.85 -16.46
N GLY A 88 -10.51 7.29 -15.67
CA GLY A 88 -11.64 8.08 -16.09
C GLY A 88 -12.86 7.24 -16.47
N VAL A 89 -14.06 7.80 -16.24
CA VAL A 89 -15.32 7.07 -16.41
C VAL A 89 -15.59 6.64 -17.86
N ASP A 90 -15.15 7.42 -18.83
CA ASP A 90 -15.35 7.21 -20.27
C ASP A 90 -14.10 6.63 -20.96
N SER A 91 -13.10 6.23 -20.19
CA SER A 91 -11.88 5.66 -20.75
C SER A 91 -12.15 4.38 -21.54
N GLU A 92 -11.55 4.28 -22.72
CA GLU A 92 -11.62 3.07 -23.54
C GLU A 92 -11.10 1.84 -22.78
N VAL A 93 -10.09 1.99 -21.94
CA VAL A 93 -9.54 0.91 -21.09
C VAL A 93 -10.60 0.33 -20.16
N VAL A 94 -11.51 1.16 -19.65
CA VAL A 94 -12.62 0.74 -18.78
C VAL A 94 -13.79 0.19 -19.61
N THR A 95 -14.21 0.94 -20.64
CA THR A 95 -15.41 0.61 -21.43
C THR A 95 -15.25 -0.64 -22.29
N SER A 96 -14.03 -0.94 -22.73
CA SER A 96 -13.69 -2.16 -23.50
C SER A 96 -13.42 -3.40 -22.62
N GLY A 97 -13.39 -3.25 -21.29
CA GLY A 97 -13.07 -4.34 -20.37
C GLY A 97 -11.60 -4.75 -20.34
N ARG A 98 -10.68 -3.91 -20.80
CA ARG A 98 -9.22 -4.17 -20.77
C ARG A 98 -8.60 -3.99 -19.39
N ALA A 99 -9.29 -3.33 -18.45
CA ALA A 99 -8.85 -3.19 -17.07
C ALA A 99 -9.42 -4.32 -16.20
N CYS A 100 -8.55 -4.95 -15.42
CA CYS A 100 -8.94 -5.85 -14.34
C CYS A 100 -8.43 -5.27 -13.01
N THR A 101 -9.27 -5.29 -11.98
CA THR A 101 -8.91 -4.80 -10.64
C THR A 101 -9.12 -5.89 -9.62
N VAL A 102 -8.18 -6.01 -8.72
CA VAL A 102 -8.25 -6.94 -7.59
C VAL A 102 -7.93 -6.18 -6.31
N GLN A 103 -8.82 -6.24 -5.34
CA GLN A 103 -8.62 -5.64 -4.03
C GLN A 103 -7.62 -6.45 -3.21
N THR A 104 -6.66 -5.78 -2.58
CA THR A 104 -5.62 -6.42 -1.79
C THR A 104 -5.43 -5.74 -0.43
N LEU A 105 -4.55 -6.29 0.40
CA LEU A 105 -4.16 -5.70 1.70
C LEU A 105 -3.20 -4.52 1.49
N GLY A 106 -3.75 -3.37 1.10
CA GLY A 106 -2.98 -2.15 0.88
C GLY A 106 -2.00 -2.23 -0.29
N GLY A 107 -1.15 -1.20 -0.44
CA GLY A 107 -0.21 -1.09 -1.54
C GLY A 107 0.86 -2.18 -1.56
N THR A 108 1.39 -2.57 -0.41
CA THR A 108 2.39 -3.65 -0.30
C THR A 108 1.82 -4.98 -0.79
N GLY A 109 0.59 -5.33 -0.39
CA GLY A 109 -0.09 -6.54 -0.86
C GLY A 109 -0.36 -6.49 -2.36
N ALA A 110 -0.73 -5.32 -2.89
CA ALA A 110 -0.94 -5.12 -4.32
C ALA A 110 0.34 -5.33 -5.13
N LEU A 111 1.43 -4.73 -4.70
CA LEU A 111 2.74 -4.89 -5.34
C LEU A 111 3.22 -6.33 -5.32
N LYS A 112 3.12 -7.00 -4.16
CA LYS A 112 3.53 -8.40 -4.05
C LYS A 112 2.71 -9.29 -4.97
N LEU A 113 1.38 -9.18 -4.93
CA LEU A 113 0.50 -9.95 -5.81
C LEU A 113 0.78 -9.68 -7.29
N GLY A 114 0.97 -8.41 -7.67
CA GLY A 114 1.29 -8.03 -9.04
C GLY A 114 2.63 -8.59 -9.51
N CYS A 115 3.66 -8.49 -8.69
CA CYS A 115 4.99 -9.05 -9.02
C CYS A 115 4.95 -10.57 -9.13
N ASP A 116 4.25 -11.26 -8.22
CA ASP A 116 4.10 -12.72 -8.29
C ASP A 116 3.34 -13.15 -9.56
N LEU A 117 2.27 -12.45 -9.92
CA LEU A 117 1.53 -12.70 -11.16
C LEU A 117 2.44 -12.54 -12.38
N MET A 118 3.20 -11.44 -12.45
CA MET A 118 4.11 -11.18 -13.57
C MET A 118 5.21 -12.24 -13.65
N HIS A 119 5.80 -12.62 -12.53
CA HIS A 119 6.84 -13.63 -12.52
C HIS A 119 6.31 -15.03 -12.79
N TRP A 120 5.39 -15.53 -11.95
CA TRP A 120 4.97 -16.92 -11.96
C TRP A 120 3.99 -17.27 -13.07
N ALA A 121 3.03 -16.39 -13.38
CA ALA A 121 2.03 -16.65 -14.40
C ALA A 121 2.44 -16.14 -15.78
N CYS A 122 3.12 -14.99 -15.87
CA CYS A 122 3.52 -14.38 -17.14
C CYS A 122 4.98 -14.68 -17.53
N GLY A 123 5.77 -15.29 -16.66
CA GLY A 123 7.16 -15.68 -16.94
C GLY A 123 8.14 -14.52 -17.04
N LEU A 124 7.76 -13.32 -16.59
CA LEU A 124 8.65 -12.16 -16.61
C LEU A 124 9.75 -12.31 -15.56
N LYS A 125 10.99 -12.01 -15.95
CA LYS A 125 12.18 -12.15 -15.11
C LYS A 125 12.92 -10.83 -14.88
N LEU A 126 12.39 -9.74 -15.39
CA LEU A 126 13.01 -8.42 -15.28
C LEU A 126 11.98 -7.41 -14.79
N GLY A 127 12.29 -6.75 -13.71
CA GLY A 127 11.57 -5.60 -13.18
C GLY A 127 12.50 -4.40 -13.07
N ALA A 128 11.92 -3.20 -13.11
CA ALA A 128 12.68 -1.96 -12.95
C ALA A 128 11.98 -1.02 -11.98
N THR A 129 12.77 -0.31 -11.19
CA THR A 129 12.32 0.77 -10.32
C THR A 129 13.10 2.04 -10.62
N SER A 130 12.54 3.20 -10.27
CA SER A 130 13.26 4.48 -10.35
C SER A 130 14.32 4.59 -9.25
N ILE A 131 15.26 5.52 -9.44
CA ILE A 131 16.20 5.94 -8.39
C ILE A 131 16.00 7.46 -8.20
N PRO A 132 15.59 7.90 -7.02
CA PRO A 132 15.25 7.11 -5.82
C PRO A 132 13.90 6.41 -5.91
N THR A 133 13.72 5.38 -5.09
CA THR A 133 12.44 4.69 -4.89
C THR A 133 12.29 4.25 -3.43
N TRP A 134 11.10 3.83 -3.02
CA TRP A 134 10.89 3.19 -1.73
C TRP A 134 11.63 1.85 -1.68
N THR A 135 12.42 1.63 -0.64
CA THR A 135 13.27 0.44 -0.51
C THR A 135 12.52 -0.87 -0.67
N ASN A 136 11.30 -0.93 -0.14
CA ASN A 136 10.45 -2.12 -0.21
C ASN A 136 10.06 -2.52 -1.65
N HIS A 137 10.07 -1.60 -2.62
CA HIS A 137 9.85 -1.95 -4.03
C HIS A 137 10.88 -2.97 -4.53
N ASN A 138 12.15 -2.72 -4.23
CA ASN A 138 13.25 -3.60 -4.63
C ASN A 138 13.16 -4.97 -3.95
N ASP A 139 12.79 -4.98 -2.66
CA ASP A 139 12.64 -6.23 -1.91
C ASP A 139 11.44 -7.06 -2.41
N ILE A 140 10.32 -6.43 -2.73
CA ILE A 140 9.15 -7.12 -3.29
C ILE A 140 9.51 -7.76 -4.64
N LEU A 141 10.18 -7.01 -5.54
CA LEU A 141 10.62 -7.55 -6.83
C LEU A 141 11.58 -8.73 -6.63
N ARG A 142 12.61 -8.57 -5.80
CA ARG A 142 13.58 -9.61 -5.51
C ARG A 142 12.96 -10.88 -4.91
N LEU A 143 11.94 -10.73 -4.05
CA LEU A 143 11.26 -11.85 -3.39
C LEU A 143 10.16 -12.48 -4.26
N ALA A 144 9.81 -11.88 -5.37
CA ALA A 144 8.92 -12.49 -6.35
C ALA A 144 9.65 -13.48 -7.27
N GLY A 145 10.98 -13.32 -7.43
CA GLY A 145 11.85 -14.26 -8.19
C GLY A 145 12.81 -13.54 -9.12
#